data_8b27f236047a78e04e95ad596e9bb3af
#
_entry.id   8b27f236047a78e04e95ad596e9bb3af
#
_cell.length_a   1.000
_cell.length_b   1.000
_cell.length_c   1.000
_cell.angle_alpha   90.00
_cell.angle_beta   90.00
_cell.angle_gamma   90.00
#
_symmetry.space_group_name_H-M   'P 1'
#
loop_
_entity.id
_entity.type
_entity.pdbx_description
1 polymer ?
#
loop_
_entity_poly.entity_id
_entity_poly.type
_entity_poly.pdbx_seq_one_letter_code
_entity_poly.pdbx_strand_id
1 'polypeptide(L)'
;MKKFGIFFICLALMLSLIVGLNLNTAYALEEGVELKINGRASVEVSPDLAEVYGVIKACSFEGEDAKENANETYSYLENVIRNESSCTLTKEYDYIQPYARDYGYSNDVSVYCLNISIKFEDLSRLKPVLDILGNIENLDLNDINYMVEDNSSYYADALKLAIQNAVEKAKMVNSKEVELLRVEETNNYWCDASKYERLGENINLDDIKISIYANVNAEFLTK
;
A
#
# COMPACT_ATOMS: atom_id res chain seq x y z
N MET A 1 78.27 39.41 26.85
CA MET A 1 76.78 39.70 27.00
C MET A 1 75.98 39.47 25.72
N LYS A 2 76.47 39.64 24.51
CA LYS A 2 75.68 39.46 23.26
C LYS A 2 75.34 38.00 22.91
N LYS A 3 76.09 36.96 23.35
CA LYS A 3 75.81 35.57 23.05
C LYS A 3 74.68 34.93 23.90
N PHE A 4 74.37 35.49 25.06
CA PHE A 4 73.28 35.01 25.93
C PHE A 4 71.89 35.42 25.41
N GLY A 5 71.78 36.60 24.79
CA GLY A 5 70.53 37.09 24.25
C GLY A 5 70.00 36.28 23.05
N ILE A 6 70.93 35.83 22.19
CA ILE A 6 70.56 34.99 21.00
C ILE A 6 70.07 33.60 21.42
N PHE A 7 70.64 33.02 22.48
CA PHE A 7 70.18 31.72 22.96
C PHE A 7 68.77 31.74 23.54
N PHE A 8 68.41 32.82 24.24
CA PHE A 8 67.05 32.96 24.79
C PHE A 8 66.00 33.21 23.68
N ILE A 9 66.35 33.96 22.64
CA ILE A 9 65.47 34.19 21.50
C ILE A 9 65.20 32.91 20.70
N CYS A 10 66.27 32.08 20.49
CA CYS A 10 66.11 30.77 19.84
C CYS A 10 65.28 29.81 20.69
N LEU A 11 65.45 29.79 22.02
CA LEU A 11 64.69 28.95 22.92
C LEU A 11 63.18 29.35 22.93
N ALA A 12 62.90 30.65 22.94
CA ALA A 12 61.53 31.17 22.89
C ALA A 12 60.82 30.84 21.56
N LEU A 13 61.56 30.90 20.42
CA LEU A 13 61.04 30.50 19.11
C LEU A 13 60.80 29.01 19.02
N MET A 14 61.68 28.17 19.59
CA MET A 14 61.46 26.73 19.64
C MET A 14 60.26 26.34 20.51
N LEU A 15 60.06 26.99 21.66
CA LEU A 15 58.89 26.78 22.50
C LEU A 15 57.58 27.21 21.82
N SER A 16 57.57 28.32 21.06
CA SER A 16 56.39 28.75 20.33
C SER A 16 56.04 27.79 19.16
N LEU A 17 57.00 27.16 18.52
CA LEU A 17 56.78 26.16 17.50
C LEU A 17 56.18 24.86 18.09
N ILE A 18 56.65 24.45 19.28
CA ILE A 18 56.13 23.24 19.94
C ILE A 18 54.67 23.46 20.42
N VAL A 19 54.37 24.62 20.95
CA VAL A 19 52.99 25.00 21.36
C VAL A 19 52.06 25.15 20.14
N GLY A 20 52.58 25.73 19.03
CA GLY A 20 51.81 25.86 17.79
C GLY A 20 51.51 24.51 17.12
N LEU A 21 52.41 23.53 17.20
CA LEU A 21 52.21 22.20 16.67
C LEU A 21 51.25 21.36 17.52
N ASN A 22 51.16 21.58 18.81
CA ASN A 22 50.23 20.85 19.69
C ASN A 22 48.80 21.46 19.68
N LEU A 23 48.62 22.70 19.26
CA LEU A 23 47.28 23.29 19.13
C LEU A 23 46.56 22.85 17.82
N ASN A 24 47.31 22.43 16.80
CA ASN A 24 46.71 21.98 15.55
C ASN A 24 46.33 20.49 15.55
N THR A 25 46.76 19.72 16.56
CA THR A 25 46.36 18.29 16.67
C THR A 25 45.15 18.06 17.59
N ALA A 26 44.62 19.12 18.21
CA ALA A 26 43.53 18.99 19.18
C ALA A 26 42.11 19.21 18.59
N TYR A 27 42.00 19.46 17.30
CA TYR A 27 40.70 19.61 16.61
C TYR A 27 40.61 18.78 15.32
N ALA A 28 41.09 17.57 15.32
CA ALA A 28 40.46 16.55 14.51
C ALA A 28 39.18 16.14 15.29
N LEU A 29 38.14 16.95 15.22
CA LEU A 29 36.81 16.43 15.38
C LEU A 29 36.75 15.25 14.39
N GLU A 30 36.63 14.04 14.90
CA GLU A 30 36.17 12.91 14.07
C GLU A 30 34.82 13.37 13.51
N GLU A 31 34.82 13.92 12.29
CA GLU A 31 33.59 14.17 11.56
C GLU A 31 32.91 12.82 11.46
N GLY A 32 31.80 12.67 12.17
CA GLY A 32 31.06 11.43 12.15
C GLY A 32 30.68 11.11 10.70
N VAL A 33 30.74 9.86 10.33
CA VAL A 33 30.36 9.43 8.98
C VAL A 33 28.84 9.45 8.88
N GLU A 34 28.32 10.14 7.87
CA GLU A 34 26.89 10.08 7.54
C GLU A 34 26.54 8.76 6.89
N LEU A 35 25.53 8.09 7.42
CA LEU A 35 24.96 6.86 6.86
C LEU A 35 23.55 7.14 6.35
N LYS A 36 23.25 6.69 5.13
CA LYS A 36 21.90 6.70 4.56
C LYS A 36 21.35 5.27 4.51
N ILE A 37 20.30 5.02 5.24
CA ILE A 37 19.73 3.69 5.43
C ILE A 37 18.24 3.72 5.05
N ASN A 38 17.84 2.74 4.24
CA ASN A 38 16.42 2.51 3.96
C ASN A 38 15.83 1.55 4.99
N GLY A 39 14.74 1.98 5.63
CA GLY A 39 13.90 1.17 6.51
C GLY A 39 12.59 0.79 5.83
N ARG A 40 12.15 -0.46 6.02
CA ARG A 40 10.89 -0.98 5.51
C ARG A 40 10.23 -1.84 6.57
N ALA A 41 8.90 -1.72 6.66
CA ALA A 41 8.10 -2.59 7.49
C ALA A 41 6.68 -2.72 6.93
N SER A 42 5.94 -3.70 7.41
CA SER A 42 4.52 -3.86 7.14
C SER A 42 3.78 -4.31 8.40
N VAL A 43 2.50 -3.99 8.45
CA VAL A 43 1.55 -4.48 9.44
C VAL A 43 0.46 -5.26 8.70
N GLU A 44 0.13 -6.45 9.20
CA GLU A 44 -0.98 -7.25 8.66
C GLU A 44 -2.25 -6.97 9.45
N VAL A 45 -3.34 -6.69 8.73
CA VAL A 45 -4.65 -6.37 9.31
C VAL A 45 -5.74 -7.19 8.64
N SER A 46 -6.83 -7.45 9.35
CA SER A 46 -8.03 -8.03 8.76
C SER A 46 -8.81 -6.95 8.02
N PRO A 47 -9.43 -7.26 6.86
CA PRO A 47 -10.32 -6.33 6.18
C PRO A 47 -11.55 -6.02 7.02
N ASP A 48 -12.13 -4.85 6.81
CA ASP A 48 -13.42 -4.41 7.37
C ASP A 48 -14.45 -4.12 6.29
N LEU A 49 -14.01 -4.05 5.02
CA LEU A 49 -14.84 -3.86 3.84
C LEU A 49 -14.54 -4.91 2.78
N ALA A 50 -15.54 -5.19 1.94
CA ALA A 50 -15.34 -5.90 0.67
C ALA A 50 -16.17 -5.27 -0.45
N GLU A 51 -15.64 -5.31 -1.66
CA GLU A 51 -16.34 -4.91 -2.86
C GLU A 51 -16.30 -6.06 -3.88
N VAL A 52 -17.47 -6.53 -4.28
CA VAL A 52 -17.63 -7.62 -5.24
C VAL A 52 -17.96 -7.04 -6.59
N TYR A 53 -17.19 -7.38 -7.59
CA TYR A 53 -17.40 -6.98 -8.97
C TYR A 53 -18.10 -8.07 -9.76
N GLY A 54 -19.04 -7.65 -10.60
CA GLY A 54 -19.78 -8.55 -11.44
C GLY A 54 -20.23 -7.91 -12.74
N VAL A 55 -20.75 -8.73 -13.62
CA VAL A 55 -21.33 -8.29 -14.88
C VAL A 55 -22.66 -8.99 -15.12
N ILE A 56 -23.70 -8.21 -15.42
CA ILE A 56 -24.97 -8.75 -15.91
C ILE A 56 -24.86 -8.81 -17.44
N LYS A 57 -25.04 -10.04 -18.00
CA LYS A 57 -24.95 -10.31 -19.43
C LYS A 57 -26.30 -10.75 -19.94
N ALA A 58 -26.91 -9.98 -20.81
CA ALA A 58 -28.14 -10.34 -21.48
C ALA A 58 -27.95 -10.39 -22.99
N CYS A 59 -28.53 -11.42 -23.62
CA CYS A 59 -28.42 -11.67 -25.06
C CYS A 59 -29.78 -11.54 -25.73
N SER A 60 -29.84 -10.85 -26.86
CA SER A 60 -31.02 -10.83 -27.72
C SER A 60 -30.63 -10.57 -29.18
N PHE A 61 -31.54 -10.87 -30.11
CA PHE A 61 -31.38 -10.48 -31.53
C PHE A 61 -31.46 -8.97 -31.70
N GLU A 62 -32.19 -8.26 -30.85
CA GLU A 62 -32.26 -6.81 -30.79
C GLU A 62 -31.51 -6.27 -29.58
N GLY A 63 -30.63 -5.28 -29.80
CA GLY A 63 -29.79 -4.72 -28.73
C GLY A 63 -30.59 -4.04 -27.62
N GLU A 64 -31.78 -3.46 -27.97
CA GLU A 64 -32.65 -2.85 -26.99
C GLU A 64 -33.32 -3.89 -26.08
N ASP A 65 -33.73 -5.05 -26.58
CA ASP A 65 -34.26 -6.14 -25.77
C ASP A 65 -33.20 -6.71 -24.81
N ALA A 66 -31.95 -6.83 -25.30
CA ALA A 66 -30.83 -7.24 -24.44
C ALA A 66 -30.62 -6.27 -23.28
N LYS A 67 -30.72 -4.97 -23.55
CA LYS A 67 -30.61 -3.92 -22.54
C LYS A 67 -31.78 -3.96 -21.55
N GLU A 68 -32.99 -4.18 -22.03
CA GLU A 68 -34.17 -4.30 -21.16
C GLU A 68 -34.03 -5.49 -20.21
N ASN A 69 -33.65 -6.67 -20.71
CA ASN A 69 -33.45 -7.88 -19.94
C ASN A 69 -32.32 -7.68 -18.87
N ALA A 70 -31.23 -6.99 -19.22
CA ALA A 70 -30.20 -6.68 -18.25
C ALA A 70 -30.68 -5.73 -17.14
N ASN A 71 -31.51 -4.73 -17.50
CA ASN A 71 -32.11 -3.82 -16.53
C ASN A 71 -33.14 -4.50 -15.62
N GLU A 72 -33.87 -5.49 -16.12
CA GLU A 72 -34.75 -6.32 -15.28
C GLU A 72 -33.95 -7.11 -14.25
N THR A 73 -32.86 -7.77 -14.70
CA THR A 73 -31.94 -8.46 -13.78
C THR A 73 -31.35 -7.52 -12.74
N TYR A 74 -30.95 -6.31 -13.16
CA TYR A 74 -30.43 -5.30 -12.24
C TYR A 74 -31.49 -4.87 -11.22
N SER A 75 -32.73 -4.65 -11.65
CA SER A 75 -33.83 -4.25 -10.76
C SER A 75 -34.18 -5.36 -9.76
N TYR A 76 -34.08 -6.62 -10.17
CA TYR A 76 -34.21 -7.74 -9.25
C TYR A 76 -33.07 -7.73 -8.22
N LEU A 77 -31.83 -7.53 -8.66
CA LEU A 77 -30.65 -7.42 -7.80
C LEU A 77 -30.78 -6.27 -6.81
N GLU A 78 -31.25 -5.09 -7.23
CA GLU A 78 -31.54 -3.96 -6.33
C GLU A 78 -32.51 -4.36 -5.20
N ASN A 79 -33.54 -5.14 -5.51
CA ASN A 79 -34.49 -5.59 -4.50
C ASN A 79 -33.87 -6.58 -3.52
N VAL A 80 -32.99 -7.47 -3.98
CA VAL A 80 -32.24 -8.39 -3.13
C VAL A 80 -31.33 -7.60 -2.18
N ILE A 81 -30.53 -6.67 -2.71
CA ILE A 81 -29.56 -5.88 -1.94
C ILE A 81 -30.25 -4.88 -1.00
N ARG A 82 -31.38 -4.30 -1.38
CA ARG A 82 -32.15 -3.35 -0.53
C ARG A 82 -32.56 -3.96 0.82
N ASN A 83 -32.73 -5.28 0.88
CA ASN A 83 -33.06 -5.97 2.13
C ASN A 83 -31.83 -6.17 3.04
N GLU A 84 -30.64 -5.87 2.53
CA GLU A 84 -29.36 -5.99 3.24
C GLU A 84 -28.81 -4.59 3.55
N SER A 85 -29.03 -4.12 4.79
CA SER A 85 -28.73 -2.73 5.20
C SER A 85 -27.24 -2.37 5.14
N SER A 86 -26.36 -3.37 5.08
CA SER A 86 -24.90 -3.23 5.04
C SER A 86 -24.31 -3.38 3.64
N CYS A 87 -25.16 -3.42 2.60
CA CYS A 87 -24.72 -3.58 1.22
C CYS A 87 -25.16 -2.40 0.36
N THR A 88 -24.27 -1.97 -0.54
CA THR A 88 -24.55 -0.92 -1.53
C THR A 88 -24.25 -1.44 -2.93
N LEU A 89 -25.25 -1.38 -3.82
CA LEU A 89 -25.14 -1.74 -5.23
C LEU A 89 -24.86 -0.50 -6.07
N THR A 90 -23.88 -0.56 -6.95
CA THR A 90 -23.52 0.51 -7.88
C THR A 90 -23.51 -0.01 -9.32
N LYS A 91 -24.05 0.78 -10.25
CA LYS A 91 -23.81 0.63 -11.69
C LYS A 91 -22.50 1.31 -12.04
N GLU A 92 -21.57 0.57 -12.63
CA GLU A 92 -20.27 1.11 -13.03
C GLU A 92 -20.34 1.68 -14.46
N TYR A 93 -20.43 0.80 -15.43
CA TYR A 93 -20.58 1.15 -16.85
C TYR A 93 -21.23 0.03 -17.62
N ASP A 94 -21.75 0.35 -18.80
CA ASP A 94 -22.39 -0.59 -19.70
C ASP A 94 -21.84 -0.49 -21.13
N TYR A 95 -21.95 -1.58 -21.87
CA TYR A 95 -21.59 -1.63 -23.29
C TYR A 95 -22.33 -2.75 -24.01
N ILE A 96 -22.47 -2.58 -25.34
CA ILE A 96 -22.97 -3.62 -26.22
C ILE A 96 -21.80 -4.26 -26.95
N GLN A 97 -21.70 -5.58 -26.86
CA GLN A 97 -20.72 -6.37 -27.59
C GLN A 97 -21.37 -6.88 -28.88
N PRO A 98 -20.97 -6.35 -30.07
CA PRO A 98 -21.68 -6.64 -31.33
C PRO A 98 -21.43 -8.03 -31.90
N TYR A 99 -20.60 -8.89 -31.31
CA TYR A 99 -20.29 -10.22 -31.82
C TYR A 99 -20.03 -11.21 -30.71
N ALA A 100 -20.95 -12.14 -30.53
CA ALA A 100 -20.77 -13.26 -29.61
C ALA A 100 -20.24 -14.53 -30.32
N ARG A 101 -19.29 -14.42 -31.26
CA ARG A 101 -18.69 -15.58 -31.92
C ARG A 101 -18.03 -16.55 -30.93
N ASP A 102 -17.47 -16.03 -29.86
CA ASP A 102 -16.78 -16.84 -28.84
C ASP A 102 -17.75 -17.61 -27.93
N TYR A 103 -19.06 -17.27 -27.96
CA TYR A 103 -20.08 -17.90 -27.12
C TYR A 103 -20.97 -18.88 -27.88
N GLY A 104 -20.65 -19.18 -29.16
CA GLY A 104 -21.41 -20.17 -29.96
C GLY A 104 -22.75 -19.67 -30.50
N TYR A 105 -23.05 -18.37 -30.40
CA TYR A 105 -24.26 -17.74 -30.97
C TYR A 105 -24.07 -17.36 -32.44
N SER A 106 -25.19 -17.28 -33.16
CA SER A 106 -25.18 -16.81 -34.55
C SER A 106 -24.79 -15.34 -34.65
N ASN A 107 -24.32 -14.91 -35.84
CA ASN A 107 -23.77 -13.55 -36.08
C ASN A 107 -24.75 -12.38 -35.81
N ASP A 108 -26.00 -12.65 -35.45
CA ASP A 108 -27.07 -11.67 -35.31
C ASP A 108 -27.46 -11.38 -33.86
N VAL A 109 -26.73 -11.94 -32.87
CA VAL A 109 -27.05 -11.75 -31.47
C VAL A 109 -26.21 -10.62 -30.88
N SER A 110 -26.88 -9.68 -30.23
CA SER A 110 -26.27 -8.62 -29.42
C SER A 110 -26.15 -9.08 -27.96
N VAL A 111 -25.00 -8.85 -27.35
CA VAL A 111 -24.78 -9.07 -25.91
C VAL A 111 -24.67 -7.70 -25.25
N TYR A 112 -25.58 -7.41 -24.35
CA TYR A 112 -25.50 -6.23 -23.49
C TYR A 112 -24.84 -6.62 -22.18
N CYS A 113 -23.78 -5.91 -21.80
CA CYS A 113 -23.02 -6.12 -20.59
C CYS A 113 -23.17 -4.90 -19.67
N LEU A 114 -23.67 -5.10 -18.45
CA LEU A 114 -23.77 -4.08 -17.42
C LEU A 114 -22.85 -4.45 -16.27
N ASN A 115 -21.78 -3.69 -16.09
CA ASN A 115 -20.83 -3.90 -14.99
C ASN A 115 -21.38 -3.27 -13.72
N ILE A 116 -21.24 -4.00 -12.62
CA ILE A 116 -21.74 -3.61 -11.31
C ILE A 116 -20.68 -3.84 -10.25
N SER A 117 -20.79 -3.09 -9.15
CA SER A 117 -20.09 -3.42 -7.90
C SER A 117 -21.08 -3.48 -6.74
N ILE A 118 -20.76 -4.33 -5.74
CA ILE A 118 -21.53 -4.48 -4.51
C ILE A 118 -20.58 -4.32 -3.34
N LYS A 119 -20.70 -3.19 -2.64
CA LYS A 119 -19.91 -2.91 -1.42
C LYS A 119 -20.58 -3.55 -0.21
N PHE A 120 -19.80 -4.20 0.63
CA PHE A 120 -20.19 -4.80 1.89
C PHE A 120 -19.48 -4.09 3.04
N GLU A 121 -20.25 -3.48 3.94
CA GLU A 121 -19.75 -2.85 5.17
C GLU A 121 -19.80 -3.80 6.39
N ASP A 122 -20.48 -4.92 6.25
CA ASP A 122 -20.50 -6.03 7.22
C ASP A 122 -20.08 -7.32 6.49
N LEU A 123 -18.84 -7.73 6.69
CA LEU A 123 -18.27 -8.93 6.05
C LEU A 123 -18.95 -10.23 6.47
N SER A 124 -19.66 -10.26 7.61
CA SER A 124 -20.44 -11.43 7.99
C SER A 124 -21.60 -11.75 7.03
N ARG A 125 -22.04 -10.73 6.27
CA ARG A 125 -23.11 -10.82 5.27
C ARG A 125 -22.58 -11.26 3.89
N LEU A 126 -21.28 -11.20 3.68
CA LEU A 126 -20.67 -11.47 2.37
C LEU A 126 -21.08 -12.85 1.83
N LYS A 127 -20.77 -13.92 2.58
CA LYS A 127 -21.06 -15.29 2.13
C LYS A 127 -22.57 -15.54 1.91
N PRO A 128 -23.48 -15.22 2.87
CA PRO A 128 -24.93 -15.41 2.67
C PRO A 128 -25.46 -14.67 1.43
N VAL A 129 -25.00 -13.46 1.18
CA VAL A 129 -25.43 -12.68 0.01
C VAL A 129 -24.86 -13.26 -1.27
N LEU A 130 -23.58 -13.62 -1.30
CA LEU A 130 -22.97 -14.29 -2.46
C LEU A 130 -23.67 -15.60 -2.84
N ASP A 131 -24.12 -16.39 -1.85
CA ASP A 131 -24.87 -17.63 -2.08
C ASP A 131 -26.23 -17.34 -2.76
N ILE A 132 -26.85 -16.18 -2.49
CA ILE A 132 -28.06 -15.74 -3.19
C ILE A 132 -27.74 -15.26 -4.59
N LEU A 133 -26.70 -14.40 -4.73
CA LEU A 133 -26.29 -13.80 -6.00
C LEU A 133 -25.86 -14.83 -7.04
N GLY A 134 -25.16 -15.88 -6.60
CA GLY A 134 -24.70 -16.97 -7.45
C GLY A 134 -25.82 -17.79 -8.12
N ASN A 135 -27.08 -17.60 -7.68
CA ASN A 135 -28.26 -18.22 -8.28
C ASN A 135 -29.04 -17.27 -9.22
N ILE A 136 -28.58 -16.03 -9.39
CA ILE A 136 -29.22 -15.08 -10.29
C ILE A 136 -28.76 -15.37 -11.73
N GLU A 137 -29.74 -15.65 -12.60
CA GLU A 137 -29.49 -15.88 -14.02
C GLU A 137 -28.91 -14.60 -14.65
N ASN A 138 -28.00 -14.75 -15.60
CA ASN A 138 -27.31 -13.68 -16.32
C ASN A 138 -26.35 -12.79 -15.46
N LEU A 139 -26.14 -13.12 -14.19
CA LEU A 139 -25.15 -12.45 -13.32
C LEU A 139 -23.90 -13.30 -13.19
N ASP A 140 -22.80 -12.78 -13.70
CA ASP A 140 -21.46 -13.35 -13.50
C ASP A 140 -20.72 -12.53 -12.46
N LEU A 141 -20.41 -13.11 -11.31
CA LEU A 141 -19.54 -12.50 -10.30
C LEU A 141 -18.09 -12.88 -10.60
N ASN A 142 -17.20 -11.88 -10.64
CA ASN A 142 -15.82 -12.07 -11.10
C ASN A 142 -14.82 -12.08 -9.92
N ASP A 143 -14.61 -10.91 -9.35
CA ASP A 143 -13.55 -10.66 -8.37
C ASP A 143 -14.13 -10.04 -7.11
N ILE A 144 -13.41 -10.21 -6.02
CA ILE A 144 -13.67 -9.54 -4.75
C ILE A 144 -12.43 -8.78 -4.33
N ASN A 145 -12.63 -7.52 -3.93
CA ASN A 145 -11.60 -6.66 -3.37
C ASN A 145 -11.87 -6.46 -1.88
N TYR A 146 -10.99 -6.96 -1.03
CA TYR A 146 -11.02 -6.75 0.40
C TYR A 146 -10.25 -5.49 0.75
N MET A 147 -10.81 -4.65 1.62
CA MET A 147 -10.25 -3.33 1.94
C MET A 147 -10.28 -3.05 3.44
N VAL A 148 -9.50 -2.06 3.84
CA VAL A 148 -9.55 -1.41 5.15
C VAL A 148 -9.96 0.03 4.94
N GLU A 149 -11.10 0.46 5.51
CA GLU A 149 -11.68 1.78 5.28
C GLU A 149 -10.79 2.90 5.85
N ASP A 150 -10.32 2.73 7.10
CA ASP A 150 -9.35 3.66 7.70
C ASP A 150 -8.06 2.94 8.06
N ASN A 151 -7.08 3.05 7.16
CA ASN A 151 -5.76 2.46 7.35
C ASN A 151 -4.75 3.36 8.07
N SER A 152 -5.14 4.58 8.49
CA SER A 152 -4.23 5.61 9.00
C SER A 152 -3.47 5.17 10.25
N SER A 153 -4.13 4.51 11.19
CA SER A 153 -3.50 4.00 12.42
C SER A 153 -2.52 2.86 12.13
N TYR A 154 -2.88 1.94 11.26
CA TYR A 154 -2.02 0.83 10.84
C TYR A 154 -0.81 1.31 10.04
N TYR A 155 -1.02 2.33 9.19
CA TYR A 155 0.08 2.97 8.47
C TYR A 155 1.06 3.66 9.43
N ALA A 156 0.56 4.35 10.46
CA ALA A 156 1.40 4.96 11.49
C ALA A 156 2.24 3.90 12.24
N ASP A 157 1.68 2.72 12.51
CA ASP A 157 2.41 1.64 13.14
C ASP A 157 3.45 1.01 12.20
N ALA A 158 3.12 0.81 10.92
CA ALA A 158 4.07 0.37 9.91
C ALA A 158 5.23 1.38 9.76
N LEU A 159 4.94 2.68 9.81
CA LEU A 159 5.95 3.75 9.74
C LEU A 159 6.90 3.72 10.92
N LYS A 160 6.40 3.55 12.16
CA LYS A 160 7.24 3.39 13.35
C LYS A 160 8.17 2.19 13.22
N LEU A 161 7.64 1.04 12.76
CA LEU A 161 8.44 -0.16 12.55
C LEU A 161 9.49 0.03 11.44
N ALA A 162 9.18 0.75 10.38
CA ALA A 162 10.12 1.07 9.31
C ALA A 162 11.28 1.94 9.84
N ILE A 163 11.00 2.93 10.68
CA ILE A 163 12.03 3.76 11.34
C ILE A 163 12.90 2.90 12.26
N GLN A 164 12.30 2.04 13.08
CA GLN A 164 13.04 1.12 13.96
C GLN A 164 13.97 0.19 13.15
N ASN A 165 13.48 -0.35 12.06
CA ASN A 165 14.25 -1.18 11.15
C ASN A 165 15.46 -0.42 10.55
N ALA A 166 15.29 0.86 10.19
CA ALA A 166 16.41 1.70 9.73
C ALA A 166 17.46 1.89 10.83
N VAL A 167 17.02 2.17 12.08
CA VAL A 167 17.92 2.32 13.24
C VAL A 167 18.70 1.03 13.54
N GLU A 168 18.04 -0.13 13.51
CA GLU A 168 18.69 -1.42 13.72
C GLU A 168 19.73 -1.71 12.63
N LYS A 169 19.41 -1.47 11.38
CA LYS A 169 20.35 -1.60 10.27
C LYS A 169 21.56 -0.67 10.43
N ALA A 170 21.35 0.58 10.83
CA ALA A 170 22.42 1.53 11.07
C ALA A 170 23.37 1.01 12.16
N LYS A 171 22.85 0.46 13.26
CA LYS A 171 23.63 -0.16 14.32
C LYS A 171 24.39 -1.42 13.88
N MET A 172 23.82 -2.21 12.95
CA MET A 172 24.51 -3.39 12.39
C MET A 172 25.67 -3.01 11.48
N VAL A 173 25.53 -1.93 10.70
CA VAL A 173 26.56 -1.45 9.78
C VAL A 173 27.70 -0.80 10.57
N ASN A 174 27.41 -0.13 11.65
CA ASN A 174 28.40 0.54 12.48
C ASN A 174 28.23 0.13 13.96
N SER A 175 29.27 -0.51 14.51
CA SER A 175 29.30 -0.89 15.93
C SER A 175 29.40 0.29 16.89
N LYS A 176 29.59 1.50 16.39
CA LYS A 176 29.58 2.75 17.16
C LYS A 176 28.14 3.22 17.41
N GLU A 177 28.00 4.17 18.32
CA GLU A 177 26.71 4.83 18.57
C GLU A 177 26.27 5.63 17.34
N VAL A 178 24.98 5.48 16.95
CA VAL A 178 24.39 6.16 15.81
C VAL A 178 23.34 7.14 16.30
N GLU A 179 23.34 8.35 15.77
CA GLU A 179 22.35 9.39 16.02
C GLU A 179 21.50 9.59 14.77
N LEU A 180 20.19 9.50 14.91
CA LEU A 180 19.26 9.76 13.81
C LEU A 180 19.18 11.27 13.55
N LEU A 181 19.57 11.70 12.35
CA LEU A 181 19.53 13.11 11.93
C LEU A 181 18.23 13.48 11.24
N ARG A 182 17.78 12.62 10.33
CA ARG A 182 16.64 12.90 9.46
C ARG A 182 15.93 11.61 9.04
N VAL A 183 14.62 11.69 8.91
CA VAL A 183 13.79 10.65 8.30
C VAL A 183 12.97 11.31 7.20
N GLU A 184 12.99 10.70 6.04
CA GLU A 184 12.10 11.03 4.94
C GLU A 184 11.27 9.80 4.60
N GLU A 185 9.96 9.98 4.59
CA GLU A 185 9.06 8.98 4.07
C GLU A 185 9.23 8.89 2.56
N THR A 186 9.53 7.69 2.05
CA THR A 186 9.55 7.48 0.61
C THR A 186 8.13 7.15 0.17
N ASN A 187 7.45 8.18 -0.34
CA ASN A 187 6.10 8.07 -0.87
C ASN A 187 6.05 7.09 -2.04
N ASN A 188 5.83 5.83 -1.74
CA ASN A 188 5.13 4.95 -2.64
C ASN A 188 3.64 5.07 -2.26
N TYR A 189 2.90 5.89 -3.00
CA TYR A 189 1.45 6.15 -2.87
C TYR A 189 0.56 4.91 -3.01
N TRP A 190 1.14 3.74 -3.03
CA TRP A 190 0.47 2.44 -3.08
C TRP A 190 0.61 1.71 -1.75
N CYS A 191 0.10 2.33 -0.68
CA CYS A 191 -0.40 1.54 0.41
C CYS A 191 -1.73 0.96 -0.08
N ASP A 192 -1.63 -0.12 -0.87
CA ASP A 192 -2.80 -0.83 -1.35
C ASP A 192 -3.39 -1.56 -0.15
N ALA A 193 -4.23 -0.84 0.60
CA ALA A 193 -4.97 -1.39 1.73
C ALA A 193 -6.10 -2.30 1.22
N SER A 194 -5.78 -3.12 0.22
CA SER A 194 -6.71 -4.00 -0.46
C SER A 194 -6.05 -5.32 -0.91
N LYS A 195 -6.87 -6.33 -1.06
CA LYS A 195 -6.49 -7.63 -1.58
C LYS A 195 -7.55 -8.15 -2.53
N TYR A 196 -7.18 -8.40 -3.78
CA TYR A 196 -8.05 -8.97 -4.80
C TYR A 196 -7.99 -10.49 -4.79
N GLU A 197 -9.15 -11.13 -4.80
CA GLU A 197 -9.31 -12.58 -4.96
C GLU A 197 -10.40 -12.88 -6.01
N ARG A 198 -10.24 -13.98 -6.73
CA ARG A 198 -11.30 -14.48 -7.61
C ARG A 198 -12.38 -15.18 -6.80
N LEU A 199 -13.63 -14.87 -7.13
CA LEU A 199 -14.76 -15.62 -6.60
C LEU A 199 -14.78 -17.02 -7.20
N GLY A 200 -14.65 -18.04 -6.37
CA GLY A 200 -14.71 -19.45 -6.86
C GLY A 200 -14.33 -20.53 -5.87
N GLU A 201 -13.74 -20.18 -4.72
CA GLU A 201 -13.33 -21.16 -3.72
C GLU A 201 -13.76 -20.72 -2.31
N ASN A 202 -13.70 -21.64 -1.35
CA ASN A 202 -14.14 -21.42 0.03
C ASN A 202 -13.49 -20.17 0.63
N ILE A 203 -14.25 -19.07 0.66
CA ILE A 203 -13.83 -17.81 1.27
C ILE A 203 -13.80 -18.02 2.79
N ASN A 204 -12.60 -18.05 3.35
CA ASN A 204 -12.38 -18.00 4.79
C ASN A 204 -11.85 -16.61 5.15
N LEU A 205 -12.71 -15.75 5.67
CA LEU A 205 -12.37 -14.37 6.04
C LEU A 205 -11.25 -14.27 7.10
N ASP A 206 -11.11 -15.27 7.96
CA ASP A 206 -10.07 -15.29 9.01
C ASP A 206 -8.65 -15.40 8.41
N ASP A 207 -8.53 -16.01 7.23
CA ASP A 207 -7.26 -16.20 6.54
C ASP A 207 -6.87 -15.00 5.66
N ILE A 208 -7.81 -14.05 5.46
CA ILE A 208 -7.56 -12.88 4.62
C ILE A 208 -6.86 -11.81 5.45
N LYS A 209 -5.63 -11.49 5.05
CA LYS A 209 -4.83 -10.40 5.64
C LYS A 209 -4.40 -9.43 4.56
N ILE A 210 -4.49 -8.15 4.90
CA ILE A 210 -4.04 -7.03 4.09
C ILE A 210 -2.75 -6.51 4.70
N SER A 211 -1.71 -6.39 3.90
CA SER A 211 -0.41 -5.88 4.35
C SER A 211 -0.29 -4.39 4.06
N ILE A 212 -0.19 -3.59 5.11
CA ILE A 212 0.02 -2.15 5.03
C ILE A 212 1.51 -1.87 5.18
N TYR A 213 2.14 -1.30 4.15
CA TYR A 213 3.58 -1.10 4.06
C TYR A 213 3.97 0.35 4.34
N ALA A 214 5.13 0.54 4.96
CA ALA A 214 5.79 1.82 5.06
C ALA A 214 7.29 1.71 4.69
N ASN A 215 7.80 2.74 4.03
CA ASN A 215 9.21 2.85 3.64
C ASN A 215 9.75 4.21 4.03
N VAL A 216 10.96 4.24 4.60
CA VAL A 216 11.64 5.47 4.98
C VAL A 216 13.10 5.47 4.51
N ASN A 217 13.61 6.64 4.16
CA ASN A 217 15.04 6.90 4.07
C ASN A 217 15.46 7.65 5.33
N ALA A 218 16.40 7.10 6.06
CA ALA A 218 16.90 7.67 7.31
C ALA A 218 18.39 8.03 7.17
N GLU A 219 18.78 9.19 7.66
CA GLU A 219 20.15 9.68 7.71
C GLU A 219 20.64 9.65 9.16
N PHE A 220 21.81 9.07 9.38
CA PHE A 220 22.42 8.92 10.69
C PHE A 220 23.82 9.51 10.71
N LEU A 221 24.22 10.01 11.87
CA LEU A 221 25.58 10.38 12.19
C LEU A 221 26.19 9.30 13.08
N THR A 222 27.37 8.81 12.74
CA THR A 222 28.13 7.89 13.59
C THR A 222 29.04 8.67 14.50
N LYS A 223 29.01 8.37 15.79
CA LYS A 223 29.89 8.98 16.81
C LYS A 223 31.10 8.12 17.13
#